data_2c2cc276e7c3078108dbd7bd0826ef18
#
_entry.id   2c2cc276e7c3078108dbd7bd0826ef18
#
_cell.length_a   1.000
_cell.length_b   1.000
_cell.length_c   1.000
_cell.angle_alpha   90.00
_cell.angle_beta   90.00
_cell.angle_gamma   90.00
#
_symmetry.space_group_name_H-M   'P 1'
#
loop_
_entity.id
_entity.type
_entity.pdbx_description
1 polymer ?
#
loop_
_entity_poly.entity_id
_entity_poly.type
_entity_poly.pdbx_seq_one_letter_code
_entity_poly.pdbx_strand_id
1 'polypeptide(L)'
;MRISEIRCKSMLVASKLPASDYVVNPYTGCTFACAYCYASFMGRFVGEPIEAWGDYLSVKINAVEVFRADLRRLPSTKRQSTIFLSSVTDAWQGPEKKYKLTRAILEILRDDHYPGLISILTKSPLVLRDVDVIAALPQTEVGVTITATDDQIGRFMEARAPLASERLRTLRALNRA
;
A
#
# COMPACT_ATOMS: atom_id res chain seq x y z
N MET A 1 13.31 9.97 -11.28
CA MET A 1 12.74 9.56 -9.96
C MET A 1 13.90 9.18 -9.04
N ARG A 2 13.93 9.74 -7.83
CA ARG A 2 14.93 9.47 -6.80
C ARG A 2 14.39 8.46 -5.80
N ILE A 3 15.15 7.40 -5.51
CA ILE A 3 14.80 6.41 -4.48
C ILE A 3 15.83 6.55 -3.36
N SER A 4 15.35 6.74 -2.13
CA SER A 4 16.15 6.79 -0.91
C SER A 4 15.72 5.68 0.06
N GLU A 5 16.63 5.22 0.87
CA GLU A 5 16.34 4.28 1.95
C GLU A 5 16.31 5.04 3.27
N ILE A 6 15.24 4.83 4.04
CA ILE A 6 15.03 5.48 5.33
C ILE A 6 14.69 4.43 6.40
N ARG A 7 14.82 4.81 7.66
CA ARG A 7 14.35 3.99 8.79
C ARG A 7 13.12 4.64 9.41
N CYS A 8 12.10 3.86 9.70
CA CYS A 8 10.90 4.31 10.39
C CYS A 8 10.92 3.92 11.87
N LYS A 9 10.12 4.61 12.69
CA LYS A 9 9.95 4.35 14.12
C LYS A 9 8.68 3.54 14.42
N SER A 10 7.68 3.59 13.55
CA SER A 10 6.42 2.86 13.63
C SER A 10 5.90 2.53 12.25
N MET A 11 5.23 1.38 12.14
CA MET A 11 4.58 0.94 10.90
C MET A 11 3.07 0.74 11.06
N LEU A 12 2.60 0.35 12.25
CA LEU A 12 1.19 0.24 12.56
C LEU A 12 0.71 1.56 13.18
N VAL A 13 0.26 2.47 12.34
CA VAL A 13 -0.09 3.85 12.73
C VAL A 13 -1.60 3.98 12.89
N ALA A 14 -2.07 4.51 14.03
CA ALA A 14 -3.49 4.76 14.27
C ALA A 14 -4.08 5.66 13.17
N SER A 15 -5.22 5.25 12.62
CA SER A 15 -5.90 5.92 11.52
C SER A 15 -6.98 6.88 12.02
N LYS A 16 -7.26 7.91 11.23
CA LYS A 16 -8.46 8.75 11.33
C LYS A 16 -9.36 8.59 10.09
N LEU A 17 -9.03 7.65 9.22
CA LEU A 17 -9.83 7.36 8.04
C LEU A 17 -11.08 6.56 8.44
N PRO A 18 -12.22 6.79 7.78
CA PRO A 18 -13.41 5.96 7.99
C PRO A 18 -13.11 4.48 7.79
N ALA A 19 -13.74 3.62 8.57
CA ALA A 19 -13.65 2.15 8.49
C ALA A 19 -12.22 1.56 8.59
N SER A 20 -11.27 2.31 9.18
CA SER A 20 -9.90 1.85 9.32
C SER A 20 -9.31 2.30 10.64
N ASP A 21 -8.91 1.35 11.50
CA ASP A 21 -8.31 1.64 12.81
C ASP A 21 -6.82 1.96 12.70
N TYR A 22 -6.12 1.25 11.80
CA TYR A 22 -4.70 1.42 11.57
C TYR A 22 -4.39 1.51 10.08
N VAL A 23 -3.29 2.20 9.76
CA VAL A 23 -2.71 2.24 8.42
C VAL A 23 -1.28 1.73 8.43
N VAL A 24 -0.89 1.07 7.34
CA VAL A 24 0.47 0.59 7.10
C VAL A 24 0.95 1.11 5.75
N ASN A 25 2.02 1.90 5.76
CA ASN A 25 2.61 2.50 4.56
C ASN A 25 4.11 2.14 4.51
N PRO A 26 4.53 1.12 3.73
CA PRO A 26 5.94 0.71 3.62
C PRO A 26 6.83 1.74 2.94
N TYR A 27 6.22 2.69 2.26
CA TYR A 27 6.89 3.73 1.49
C TYR A 27 6.38 5.12 1.88
N THR A 28 7.18 6.15 1.61
CA THR A 28 6.75 7.55 1.57
C THR A 28 6.98 8.08 0.16
N GLY A 29 5.93 8.62 -0.47
CA GLY A 29 5.89 8.89 -1.91
C GLY A 29 5.22 7.77 -2.69
N CYS A 30 4.88 8.04 -3.96
CA CYS A 30 4.23 7.10 -4.85
C CYS A 30 4.67 7.34 -6.29
N THR A 31 5.19 6.31 -6.94
CA THR A 31 5.74 6.39 -8.31
C THR A 31 4.68 6.60 -9.38
N PHE A 32 3.40 6.46 -9.05
CA PHE A 32 2.28 6.61 -10.00
C PHE A 32 1.99 8.05 -10.37
N ALA A 33 2.42 9.02 -9.54
CA ALA A 33 2.35 10.46 -9.87
C ALA A 33 0.95 10.93 -10.29
N CYS A 34 -0.11 10.47 -9.62
CA CYS A 34 -1.47 10.89 -9.91
C CYS A 34 -1.64 12.38 -9.61
N ALA A 35 -2.14 13.16 -10.59
CA ALA A 35 -2.23 14.62 -10.49
C ALA A 35 -3.18 15.11 -9.37
N TYR A 36 -4.18 14.30 -9.03
CA TYR A 36 -5.19 14.61 -7.99
C TYR A 36 -4.84 14.03 -6.61
N CYS A 37 -3.67 13.41 -6.43
CA CYS A 37 -3.38 12.64 -5.23
C CYS A 37 -3.25 13.54 -4.00
N TYR A 38 -4.16 13.38 -3.03
CA TYR A 38 -4.07 14.11 -1.77
C TYR A 38 -2.79 13.82 -1.00
N ALA A 39 -2.19 12.63 -1.20
CA ALA A 39 -0.98 12.22 -0.49
C ALA A 39 0.30 12.97 -0.91
N SER A 40 0.23 13.89 -1.88
CA SER A 40 1.36 14.74 -2.29
C SER A 40 1.96 15.52 -1.11
N PHE A 41 1.17 15.83 -0.07
CA PHE A 41 1.66 16.49 1.15
C PHE A 41 2.70 15.66 1.92
N MET A 42 2.81 14.36 1.64
CA MET A 42 3.75 13.47 2.35
C MET A 42 5.21 13.83 2.11
N GLY A 43 5.52 14.57 1.04
CA GLY A 43 6.86 15.08 0.75
C GLY A 43 7.48 15.83 1.92
N ARG A 44 6.70 16.62 2.64
CA ARG A 44 7.16 17.42 3.79
C ARG A 44 7.84 16.59 4.90
N PHE A 45 7.52 15.30 5.02
CA PHE A 45 8.12 14.42 6.04
C PHE A 45 9.48 13.85 5.61
N VAL A 46 9.87 14.05 4.37
CA VAL A 46 11.13 13.56 3.78
C VAL A 46 11.90 14.66 3.07
N GLY A 47 11.52 15.95 3.31
CA GLY A 47 12.21 17.11 2.76
C GLY A 47 11.93 17.36 1.28
N GLU A 48 10.80 16.87 0.74
CA GLU A 48 10.42 17.03 -0.66
C GLU A 48 9.25 18.02 -0.81
N PRO A 49 9.28 18.93 -1.78
CA PRO A 49 8.16 19.81 -2.08
C PRO A 49 6.99 19.04 -2.70
N ILE A 50 5.79 19.61 -2.64
CA ILE A 50 4.56 19.00 -3.19
C ILE A 50 4.69 18.73 -4.68
N GLU A 51 5.34 19.63 -5.41
CA GLU A 51 5.56 19.57 -6.87
C GLU A 51 6.45 18.39 -7.28
N ALA A 52 7.24 17.86 -6.35
CA ALA A 52 8.06 16.66 -6.57
C ALA A 52 7.27 15.34 -6.44
N TRP A 53 5.95 15.42 -6.25
CA TRP A 53 5.12 14.21 -6.15
C TRP A 53 5.25 13.32 -7.38
N GLY A 54 5.66 12.07 -7.15
CA GLY A 54 5.97 11.09 -8.21
C GLY A 54 7.44 11.00 -8.58
N ASP A 55 8.28 11.95 -8.18
CA ASP A 55 9.70 11.98 -8.52
C ASP A 55 10.63 11.56 -7.38
N TYR A 56 10.08 11.25 -6.22
CA TYR A 56 10.78 10.68 -5.08
C TYR A 56 10.05 9.45 -4.52
N LEU A 57 10.81 8.57 -3.91
CA LEU A 57 10.32 7.45 -3.11
C LEU A 57 11.29 7.16 -1.98
N SER A 58 10.81 7.21 -0.74
CA SER A 58 11.57 6.78 0.43
C SER A 58 11.09 5.39 0.86
N VAL A 59 12.00 4.44 0.84
CA VAL A 59 11.77 3.04 1.19
C VAL A 59 12.09 2.84 2.67
N LYS A 60 11.16 2.38 3.46
CA LYS A 60 11.34 2.11 4.90
C LYS A 60 12.00 0.75 5.09
N ILE A 61 13.32 0.68 4.97
CA ILE A 61 14.08 -0.58 4.92
C ILE A 61 13.92 -1.48 6.15
N ASN A 62 13.54 -0.91 7.30
CA ASN A 62 13.26 -1.64 8.54
C ASN A 62 11.76 -1.86 8.78
N ALA A 63 10.91 -1.66 7.76
CA ALA A 63 9.46 -1.73 7.90
C ALA A 63 8.97 -3.06 8.48
N VAL A 64 9.55 -4.17 8.01
CA VAL A 64 9.17 -5.52 8.41
C VAL A 64 9.47 -5.78 9.90
N GLU A 65 10.65 -5.40 10.35
CA GLU A 65 11.07 -5.51 11.74
C GLU A 65 10.19 -4.68 12.67
N VAL A 66 9.98 -3.40 12.30
CA VAL A 66 9.17 -2.46 13.07
C VAL A 66 7.71 -2.90 13.10
N PHE A 67 7.14 -3.33 11.97
CA PHE A 67 5.77 -3.83 11.91
C PHE A 67 5.56 -5.04 12.83
N ARG A 68 6.48 -6.01 12.82
CA ARG A 68 6.45 -7.17 13.72
C ARG A 68 6.46 -6.76 15.20
N ALA A 69 7.28 -5.78 15.54
CA ALA A 69 7.35 -5.26 16.91
C ALA A 69 6.06 -4.51 17.31
N ASP A 70 5.51 -3.68 16.41
CA ASP A 70 4.27 -2.95 16.64
C ASP A 70 3.07 -3.92 16.82
N LEU A 71 2.98 -4.93 15.98
CA LEU A 71 1.92 -5.95 16.04
C LEU A 71 1.95 -6.73 17.37
N ARG A 72 3.13 -7.09 17.84
CA ARG A 72 3.31 -7.76 19.16
C ARG A 72 2.90 -6.90 20.35
N ARG A 73 3.06 -5.57 20.24
CA ARG A 73 2.68 -4.60 21.27
C ARG A 73 1.20 -4.24 21.26
N LEU A 74 0.49 -4.64 20.20
CA LEU A 74 -0.93 -4.32 20.06
C LEU A 74 -1.72 -5.02 21.18
N PRO A 75 -2.50 -4.28 22.00
CA PRO A 75 -3.32 -4.88 23.04
C PRO A 75 -4.28 -5.93 22.50
N SER A 76 -4.57 -6.96 23.27
CA SER A 76 -5.51 -8.04 22.85
C SER A 76 -6.88 -7.49 22.44
N THR A 77 -7.37 -6.45 23.10
CA THR A 77 -8.63 -5.77 22.79
C THR A 77 -8.63 -5.07 21.42
N LYS A 78 -7.45 -4.84 20.82
CA LYS A 78 -7.28 -4.21 19.50
C LYS A 78 -6.82 -5.18 18.42
N ARG A 79 -6.72 -6.46 18.72
CA ARG A 79 -6.30 -7.48 17.74
C ARG A 79 -7.29 -7.71 16.59
N GLN A 80 -8.55 -7.27 16.75
CA GLN A 80 -9.57 -7.35 15.70
C GLN A 80 -9.73 -6.06 14.90
N SER A 81 -8.82 -5.10 15.11
CA SER A 81 -8.85 -3.81 14.40
C SER A 81 -8.61 -3.98 12.90
N THR A 82 -9.25 -3.13 12.11
CA THR A 82 -9.02 -3.06 10.67
C THR A 82 -7.68 -2.42 10.36
N ILE A 83 -6.86 -3.07 9.55
CA ILE A 83 -5.61 -2.53 9.02
C ILE A 83 -5.77 -2.20 7.54
N PHE A 84 -5.58 -0.93 7.18
CA PHE A 84 -5.59 -0.49 5.79
C PHE A 84 -4.17 -0.37 5.24
N LEU A 85 -3.88 -1.11 4.17
CA LEU A 85 -2.60 -1.02 3.47
C LEU A 85 -2.61 0.11 2.45
N SER A 86 -1.67 1.04 2.60
CA SER A 86 -1.38 2.09 1.62
C SER A 86 -2.38 3.22 1.54
N SER A 87 -2.59 3.91 2.66
CA SER A 87 -3.43 5.11 2.68
C SER A 87 -2.80 6.32 1.96
N VAL A 88 -1.46 6.44 1.93
CA VAL A 88 -0.75 7.62 1.37
C VAL A 88 0.37 7.23 0.37
N THR A 89 0.30 6.03 -0.16
CA THR A 89 1.22 5.48 -1.17
C THR A 89 0.50 4.37 -1.91
N ASP A 90 1.15 3.69 -2.86
CA ASP A 90 0.69 2.38 -3.33
C ASP A 90 1.70 1.31 -2.89
N ALA A 91 1.24 0.30 -2.14
CA ALA A 91 2.10 -0.72 -1.58
C ALA A 91 2.70 -1.66 -2.64
N TRP A 92 2.09 -1.74 -3.82
CA TRP A 92 2.56 -2.56 -4.94
C TRP A 92 3.16 -1.75 -6.08
N GLN A 93 3.62 -0.54 -5.83
CA GLN A 93 4.34 0.24 -6.84
C GLN A 93 5.65 -0.43 -7.28
N GLY A 94 6.22 0.00 -8.41
CA GLY A 94 7.35 -0.68 -9.08
C GLY A 94 8.49 -1.16 -8.18
N PRO A 95 9.03 -0.35 -7.26
CA PRO A 95 10.10 -0.75 -6.34
C PRO A 95 9.76 -1.93 -5.41
N GLU A 96 8.48 -2.20 -5.14
CA GLU A 96 8.05 -3.37 -4.35
C GLU A 96 8.47 -4.71 -4.99
N LYS A 97 8.73 -4.75 -6.31
CA LYS A 97 9.32 -5.91 -6.98
C LYS A 97 10.67 -6.31 -6.37
N LYS A 98 11.48 -5.31 -5.98
CA LYS A 98 12.80 -5.48 -5.39
C LYS A 98 12.73 -5.65 -3.87
N TYR A 99 12.06 -4.72 -3.19
CA TYR A 99 12.10 -4.60 -1.74
C TYR A 99 11.21 -5.61 -1.01
N LYS A 100 10.10 -6.03 -1.62
CA LYS A 100 9.15 -7.04 -1.11
C LYS A 100 8.64 -6.76 0.32
N LEU A 101 8.58 -5.49 0.72
CA LEU A 101 8.18 -5.09 2.08
C LEU A 101 6.72 -5.39 2.35
N THR A 102 5.84 -5.12 1.37
CA THR A 102 4.40 -5.40 1.47
C THR A 102 4.15 -6.88 1.62
N ARG A 103 4.79 -7.72 0.77
CA ARG A 103 4.69 -9.17 0.88
C ARG A 103 5.11 -9.66 2.26
N ALA A 104 6.27 -9.22 2.76
CA ALA A 104 6.77 -9.64 4.06
C ALA A 104 5.85 -9.20 5.22
N ILE A 105 5.18 -8.04 5.12
CA ILE A 105 4.18 -7.59 6.10
C ILE A 105 2.94 -8.48 6.05
N LEU A 106 2.45 -8.86 4.86
CA LEU A 106 1.33 -9.80 4.71
C LEU A 106 1.67 -11.18 5.27
N GLU A 107 2.89 -11.68 5.05
CA GLU A 107 3.38 -12.94 5.61
C GLU A 107 3.37 -12.91 7.14
N ILE A 108 3.76 -11.80 7.77
CA ILE A 108 3.65 -11.64 9.24
C ILE A 108 2.20 -11.74 9.70
N LEU A 109 1.27 -11.08 9.02
CA LEU A 109 -0.16 -11.10 9.37
C LEU A 109 -0.75 -12.51 9.22
N ARG A 110 -0.39 -13.22 8.17
CA ARG A 110 -0.78 -14.61 7.92
C ARG A 110 -0.25 -15.53 9.03
N ASP A 111 1.04 -15.46 9.33
CA ASP A 111 1.72 -16.34 10.30
C ASP A 111 1.25 -16.05 11.75
N ASP A 112 0.84 -14.81 12.01
CA ASP A 112 0.23 -14.39 13.27
C ASP A 112 -1.29 -14.75 13.36
N HIS A 113 -1.88 -15.29 12.28
CA HIS A 113 -3.31 -15.52 12.14
C HIS A 113 -4.13 -14.30 12.55
N TYR A 114 -3.70 -13.11 12.07
CA TYR A 114 -4.32 -11.84 12.47
C TYR A 114 -5.83 -11.86 12.22
N PRO A 115 -6.67 -11.73 13.26
CA PRO A 115 -8.12 -11.95 13.13
C PRO A 115 -8.88 -10.72 12.59
N GLY A 116 -8.26 -9.53 12.55
CA GLY A 116 -8.89 -8.31 12.05
C GLY A 116 -8.90 -8.25 10.52
N LEU A 117 -9.74 -7.38 9.98
CA LEU A 117 -9.84 -7.16 8.53
C LEU A 117 -8.57 -6.49 7.99
N ILE A 118 -8.01 -7.05 6.94
CA ILE A 118 -6.95 -6.42 6.14
C ILE A 118 -7.58 -5.82 4.89
N SER A 119 -7.67 -4.50 4.85
CA SER A 119 -8.19 -3.76 3.70
C SER A 119 -7.04 -3.32 2.79
N ILE A 120 -7.12 -3.63 1.52
CA ILE A 120 -6.12 -3.36 0.50
C ILE A 120 -6.74 -2.54 -0.62
N LEU A 121 -6.09 -1.43 -0.99
CA LEU A 121 -6.47 -0.66 -2.17
C LEU A 121 -5.22 -0.35 -3.00
N THR A 122 -5.22 -0.77 -4.25
CA THR A 122 -4.07 -0.58 -5.15
C THR A 122 -4.50 -0.24 -6.58
N LYS A 123 -3.60 0.35 -7.36
CA LYS A 123 -3.69 0.49 -8.82
C LYS A 123 -2.82 -0.54 -9.55
N SER A 124 -2.04 -1.33 -8.80
CA SER A 124 -0.97 -2.14 -9.37
C SER A 124 -1.37 -3.58 -9.67
N PRO A 125 -1.16 -4.10 -10.89
CA PRO A 125 -1.24 -5.53 -11.17
C PRO A 125 -0.27 -6.39 -10.36
N LEU A 126 0.77 -5.78 -9.77
CA LEU A 126 1.75 -6.50 -8.95
C LEU A 126 1.13 -7.16 -7.71
N VAL A 127 -0.06 -6.73 -7.28
CA VAL A 127 -0.80 -7.37 -6.19
C VAL A 127 -1.05 -8.86 -6.47
N LEU A 128 -1.18 -9.26 -7.74
CA LEU A 128 -1.36 -10.65 -8.14
C LEU A 128 -0.18 -11.56 -7.78
N ARG A 129 1.03 -11.00 -7.59
CA ARG A 129 2.19 -11.74 -7.08
C ARG A 129 1.95 -12.33 -5.68
N ASP A 130 1.14 -11.65 -4.88
CA ASP A 130 0.98 -11.92 -3.46
C ASP A 130 -0.39 -12.56 -3.12
N VAL A 131 -1.14 -12.98 -4.14
CA VAL A 131 -2.46 -13.62 -3.99
C VAL A 131 -2.39 -14.86 -3.09
N ASP A 132 -1.33 -15.64 -3.16
CA ASP A 132 -1.10 -16.80 -2.33
C ASP A 132 -1.09 -16.46 -0.82
N VAL A 133 -0.50 -15.33 -0.45
CA VAL A 133 -0.47 -14.86 0.93
C VAL A 133 -1.80 -14.20 1.31
N ILE A 134 -2.35 -13.38 0.41
CA ILE A 134 -3.62 -12.66 0.63
C ILE A 134 -4.77 -13.65 0.86
N ALA A 135 -4.88 -14.69 0.05
CA ALA A 135 -5.93 -15.71 0.17
C ALA A 135 -5.80 -16.56 1.44
N ALA A 136 -4.61 -16.62 2.05
CA ALA A 136 -4.37 -17.32 3.30
C ALA A 136 -4.66 -16.48 4.57
N LEU A 137 -5.03 -15.21 4.43
CA LEU A 137 -5.41 -14.34 5.56
C LEU A 137 -6.86 -14.65 5.98
N PRO A 138 -7.19 -14.62 7.28
CA PRO A 138 -8.55 -14.92 7.77
C PRO A 138 -9.63 -13.99 7.25
N GLN A 139 -9.33 -12.69 7.17
CA GLN A 139 -10.26 -11.66 6.69
C GLN A 139 -9.51 -10.64 5.84
N THR A 140 -9.81 -10.61 4.54
CA THR A 140 -9.14 -9.68 3.61
C THR A 140 -10.11 -9.19 2.55
N GLU A 141 -10.03 -7.91 2.24
CA GLU A 141 -10.65 -7.32 1.06
C GLU A 141 -9.61 -6.65 0.18
N VAL A 142 -9.69 -6.85 -1.12
CA VAL A 142 -8.78 -6.25 -2.10
C VAL A 142 -9.56 -5.44 -3.10
N GLY A 143 -9.36 -4.13 -3.07
CA GLY A 143 -9.89 -3.18 -4.04
C GLY A 143 -8.85 -2.79 -5.09
N VAL A 144 -9.30 -2.61 -6.33
CA VAL A 144 -8.49 -2.02 -7.40
C VAL A 144 -9.09 -0.67 -7.77
N THR A 145 -8.31 0.41 -7.62
CA THR A 145 -8.78 1.76 -7.93
C THR A 145 -8.87 1.95 -9.44
N ILE A 146 -10.05 2.26 -9.94
CA ILE A 146 -10.31 2.58 -11.36
C ILE A 146 -11.00 3.95 -11.40
N THR A 147 -10.27 4.98 -11.83
CA THR A 147 -10.75 6.37 -11.85
C THR A 147 -11.36 6.76 -13.20
N ALA A 148 -11.00 6.07 -14.26
CA ALA A 148 -11.55 6.19 -15.59
C ALA A 148 -11.52 4.83 -16.27
N THR A 149 -12.45 4.57 -17.17
CA THR A 149 -12.47 3.33 -18.00
C THR A 149 -11.72 3.50 -19.32
N ASP A 150 -11.51 4.75 -19.74
CA ASP A 150 -10.72 5.11 -20.91
C ASP A 150 -9.24 5.27 -20.54
N ASP A 151 -8.36 4.56 -21.26
CA ASP A 151 -6.93 4.55 -20.98
C ASP A 151 -6.25 5.90 -21.29
N GLN A 152 -6.78 6.72 -22.23
CA GLN A 152 -6.23 8.04 -22.55
C GLN A 152 -6.55 9.04 -21.43
N ILE A 153 -7.80 9.04 -20.96
CA ILE A 153 -8.21 9.86 -19.81
C ILE A 153 -7.43 9.43 -18.58
N GLY A 154 -7.33 8.12 -18.34
CA GLY A 154 -6.55 7.57 -17.24
C GLY A 154 -5.09 8.03 -17.28
N ARG A 155 -4.47 8.02 -18.44
CA ARG A 155 -3.06 8.46 -18.62
C ARG A 155 -2.86 9.95 -18.35
N PHE A 156 -3.84 10.80 -18.69
CA PHE A 156 -3.78 12.22 -18.37
C PHE A 156 -3.80 12.50 -16.86
N MET A 157 -4.65 11.80 -16.12
CA MET A 157 -4.81 11.99 -14.68
C MET A 157 -3.76 11.25 -13.84
N GLU A 158 -3.23 10.13 -14.35
CA GLU A 158 -2.41 9.16 -13.64
C GLU A 158 -1.23 8.73 -14.51
N ALA A 159 -0.33 9.68 -14.77
CA ALA A 159 0.68 9.59 -15.83
C ALA A 159 1.55 8.32 -15.80
N ARG A 160 1.84 7.78 -14.62
CA ARG A 160 2.74 6.63 -14.43
C ARG A 160 2.05 5.42 -13.79
N ALA A 161 0.74 5.50 -13.54
CA ALA A 161 -0.01 4.36 -13.03
C ALA A 161 -0.33 3.35 -14.15
N PRO A 162 -0.58 2.08 -13.82
CA PRO A 162 -1.09 1.10 -14.78
C PRO A 162 -2.37 1.59 -15.47
N LEU A 163 -2.59 1.20 -16.70
CA LEU A 163 -3.77 1.60 -17.47
C LEU A 163 -5.07 1.05 -16.84
N ALA A 164 -6.19 1.71 -17.11
CA ALA A 164 -7.50 1.26 -16.64
C ALA A 164 -7.82 -0.17 -17.12
N SER A 165 -7.50 -0.47 -18.37
CA SER A 165 -7.64 -1.80 -18.95
C SER A 165 -6.80 -2.87 -18.23
N GLU A 166 -5.60 -2.53 -17.76
CA GLU A 166 -4.76 -3.44 -16.94
C GLU A 166 -5.36 -3.67 -15.55
N ARG A 167 -5.88 -2.61 -14.93
CA ARG A 167 -6.53 -2.68 -13.60
C ARG A 167 -7.82 -3.52 -13.66
N LEU A 168 -8.61 -3.40 -14.72
CA LEU A 168 -9.79 -4.24 -14.94
C LEU A 168 -9.41 -5.73 -15.12
N ARG A 169 -8.31 -6.03 -15.82
CA ARG A 169 -7.78 -7.39 -15.91
C ARG A 169 -7.33 -7.91 -14.54
N THR A 170 -6.66 -7.05 -13.75
CA THR A 170 -6.23 -7.37 -12.37
C THR A 170 -7.43 -7.71 -11.48
N LEU A 171 -8.47 -6.88 -11.52
CA LEU A 171 -9.70 -7.13 -10.74
C LEU A 171 -10.35 -8.47 -11.11
N ARG A 172 -10.43 -8.77 -12.42
CA ARG A 172 -10.96 -10.07 -12.89
C ARG A 172 -10.10 -11.25 -12.43
N ALA A 173 -8.78 -11.08 -12.36
CA ALA A 173 -7.88 -12.11 -11.89
C ALA A 173 -8.04 -12.35 -10.38
N LEU A 174 -8.15 -11.28 -9.59
CA LEU A 174 -8.41 -11.35 -8.14
C LEU A 174 -9.73 -12.06 -7.81
N ASN A 175 -10.79 -11.83 -8.61
CA ASN A 175 -12.09 -12.48 -8.41
C ASN A 175 -12.10 -14.00 -8.73
N ARG A 176 -11.01 -14.53 -9.31
CA ARG A 176 -10.87 -15.96 -9.64
C ARG A 176 -9.92 -16.70 -8.69
N ALA A 177 -9.22 -15.96 -7.88
CA ALA A 177 -8.22 -16.47 -6.94
C ALA A 177 -8.80 -16.66 -5.53
#